data_d9edc4f7a924b6e477fcce2286600ffd
#
_entry.id   d9edc4f7a924b6e477fcce2286600ffd
#
_cell.length_a   1.000
_cell.length_b   1.000
_cell.length_c   1.000
_cell.angle_alpha   90.00
_cell.angle_beta   90.00
_cell.angle_gamma   90.00
#
_symmetry.space_group_name_H-M   'P 1'
#
loop_
_entity.id
_entity.type
_entity.pdbx_description
1 polymer ?
#
loop_
_entity_poly.entity_id
_entity_poly.type
_entity_poly.pdbx_seq_one_letter_code
_entity_poly.pdbx_strand_id
1 'polypeptide(L)'
;MKGIVIGVSLSGKTTVAKYFRSNTSISVSEMDEELTKLNNGKYPTDVEHKHKSLAPKVIKGFLNKKDVLFFTNTDYFSLDDLRKAKDKGFKIIQLELGLDELNKRNKNRVKNEGYDDLSKWLEGMILYQKKIRNAGVVDIVIDASLSVERISEEIQGVFVK
;
A
#
# COMPACT_ATOMS: atom_id res chain seq x y z
N MET A 1 3.42 13.96 -9.72
CA MET A 1 3.56 12.47 -9.59
C MET A 1 2.22 11.90 -9.13
N LYS A 2 1.68 10.92 -9.83
CA LYS A 2 0.44 10.22 -9.44
C LYS A 2 0.74 8.73 -9.31
N GLY A 3 0.95 8.25 -8.10
CA GLY A 3 1.30 6.86 -7.86
C GLY A 3 0.50 6.22 -6.73
N ILE A 4 0.20 4.94 -6.88
CA ILE A 4 -0.35 4.08 -5.83
C ILE A 4 0.64 2.95 -5.60
N VAL A 5 1.16 2.85 -4.40
CA VAL A 5 2.04 1.77 -3.97
C VAL A 5 1.22 0.77 -3.17
N ILE A 6 0.96 -0.38 -3.77
CA ILE A 6 0.23 -1.49 -3.16
C ILE A 6 1.21 -2.55 -2.65
N GLY A 7 0.79 -3.27 -1.64
CA GLY A 7 1.56 -4.38 -1.07
C GLY A 7 0.77 -5.07 0.03
N VAL A 8 1.11 -6.31 0.33
CA VAL A 8 0.53 -7.01 1.48
C VAL A 8 0.99 -6.36 2.79
N SER A 9 0.29 -6.62 3.89
CA SER A 9 0.78 -6.23 5.21
C SER A 9 2.21 -6.71 5.42
N LEU A 10 3.03 -5.96 6.15
CA LEU A 10 4.44 -6.27 6.45
C LEU A 10 5.43 -6.14 5.26
N SER A 11 4.99 -5.70 4.10
CA SER A 11 5.89 -5.49 2.95
C SER A 11 6.79 -4.24 3.04
N GLY A 12 6.70 -3.47 4.12
CA GLY A 12 7.58 -2.32 4.35
C GLY A 12 7.06 -0.98 3.80
N LYS A 13 5.81 -0.89 3.36
CA LYS A 13 5.21 0.34 2.80
C LYS A 13 5.40 1.58 3.68
N THR A 14 5.12 1.47 4.97
CA THR A 14 5.26 2.59 5.92
C THR A 14 6.72 3.07 6.03
N THR A 15 7.68 2.15 5.98
CA THR A 15 9.11 2.51 5.99
C THR A 15 9.48 3.31 4.74
N VAL A 16 9.01 2.86 3.59
CA VAL A 16 9.23 3.56 2.31
C VAL A 16 8.52 4.92 2.30
N ALA A 17 7.27 4.99 2.79
CA ALA A 17 6.54 6.25 2.91
C ALA A 17 7.27 7.28 3.79
N LYS A 18 7.79 6.84 4.95
CA LYS A 18 8.61 7.68 5.84
C LYS A 18 9.88 8.17 5.15
N TYR A 19 10.55 7.30 4.40
CA TYR A 19 11.74 7.67 3.65
C TYR A 19 11.45 8.80 2.63
N PHE A 20 10.36 8.67 1.85
CA PHE A 20 9.95 9.71 0.91
C PHE A 20 9.67 11.04 1.61
N ARG A 21 8.97 11.03 2.74
CA ARG A 21 8.67 12.25 3.51
C ARG A 21 9.93 12.95 4.04
N SER A 22 10.94 12.16 4.41
CA SER A 22 12.18 12.71 5.00
C SER A 22 13.20 13.16 3.94
N ASN A 23 13.17 12.58 2.75
CA ASN A 23 14.24 12.74 1.76
C ASN A 23 13.78 13.40 0.45
N THR A 24 12.49 13.68 0.29
CA THR A 24 11.95 14.26 -0.95
C THR A 24 10.87 15.30 -0.63
N SER A 25 10.52 16.10 -1.65
CA SER A 25 9.37 17.03 -1.60
C SER A 25 8.06 16.41 -2.11
N ILE A 26 8.04 15.09 -2.36
CA ILE A 26 6.89 14.37 -2.91
C ILE A 26 5.78 14.32 -1.86
N SER A 27 4.55 14.65 -2.28
CA SER A 27 3.38 14.51 -1.42
C SER A 27 3.06 13.02 -1.18
N VAL A 28 3.12 12.59 0.08
CA VAL A 28 2.90 11.20 0.50
C VAL A 28 1.66 11.09 1.36
N SER A 29 0.84 10.08 1.10
CA SER A 29 -0.33 9.74 1.90
C SER A 29 -0.40 8.23 2.11
N GLU A 30 -0.92 7.80 3.25
CA GLU A 30 -1.11 6.38 3.59
C GLU A 30 -2.57 6.11 3.94
N MET A 31 -3.08 4.94 3.52
CA MET A 31 -4.47 4.54 3.78
C MET A 31 -4.80 4.59 5.27
N ASP A 32 -3.96 4.05 6.12
CA ASP A 32 -4.22 3.99 7.56
C ASP A 32 -4.30 5.38 8.22
N GLU A 33 -3.50 6.32 7.76
CA GLU A 33 -3.57 7.71 8.22
C GLU A 33 -4.87 8.39 7.79
N GLU A 34 -5.28 8.19 6.55
CA GLU A 34 -6.52 8.78 6.03
C GLU A 34 -7.76 8.16 6.69
N LEU A 35 -7.75 6.83 6.93
CA LEU A 35 -8.80 6.15 7.69
C LEU A 35 -8.91 6.70 9.12
N THR A 36 -7.78 6.92 9.78
CA THR A 36 -7.71 7.50 11.13
C THR A 36 -8.29 8.92 11.14
N LYS A 37 -7.95 9.76 10.16
CA LYS A 37 -8.52 11.10 10.02
C LYS A 37 -10.04 11.09 9.84
N LEU A 38 -10.55 10.23 8.97
CA LEU A 38 -12.00 10.10 8.75
C LEU A 38 -12.74 9.51 9.95
N ASN A 39 -12.06 8.76 10.80
CA ASN A 39 -12.62 8.15 12.01
C ASN A 39 -12.32 8.97 13.28
N ASN A 40 -12.36 10.29 13.17
CA ASN A 40 -12.20 11.22 14.29
C ASN A 40 -10.88 11.07 15.07
N GLY A 41 -9.79 10.78 14.37
CA GLY A 41 -8.45 10.65 14.96
C GLY A 41 -8.15 9.30 15.58
N LYS A 42 -9.06 8.31 15.47
CA LYS A 42 -8.86 6.94 15.95
C LYS A 42 -8.83 5.96 14.80
N TYR A 43 -7.86 5.06 14.81
CA TYR A 43 -7.82 3.99 13.82
C TYR A 43 -9.07 3.10 13.94
N PRO A 44 -9.82 2.86 12.83
CA PRO A 44 -11.05 2.10 12.88
C PRO A 44 -10.78 0.61 13.14
N THR A 45 -11.41 0.05 14.16
CA THR A 45 -11.29 -1.36 14.54
C THR A 45 -12.39 -2.25 13.95
N ASP A 46 -13.53 -1.68 13.59
CA ASP A 46 -14.59 -2.38 12.87
C ASP A 46 -14.18 -2.60 11.42
N VAL A 47 -13.90 -3.86 11.06
CA VAL A 47 -13.41 -4.26 9.74
C VAL A 47 -14.42 -3.95 8.63
N GLU A 48 -15.70 -4.20 8.87
CA GLU A 48 -16.75 -3.95 7.88
C GLU A 48 -16.92 -2.44 7.61
N HIS A 49 -17.01 -1.63 8.66
CA HIS A 49 -17.08 -0.18 8.56
C HIS A 49 -15.84 0.40 7.85
N LYS A 50 -14.68 -0.10 8.20
CA LYS A 50 -13.40 0.32 7.60
C LYS A 50 -13.36 0.06 6.10
N HIS A 51 -13.69 -1.16 5.66
CA HIS A 51 -13.62 -1.54 4.25
C HIS A 51 -14.80 -1.07 3.39
N LYS A 52 -16.01 -1.08 3.94
CA LYS A 52 -17.22 -0.75 3.17
C LYS A 52 -17.60 0.72 3.20
N SER A 53 -17.22 1.46 4.24
CA SER A 53 -17.61 2.87 4.41
C SER A 53 -16.44 3.84 4.31
N LEU A 54 -15.37 3.63 5.08
CA LEU A 54 -14.28 4.59 5.18
C LEU A 54 -13.30 4.50 4.00
N ALA A 55 -12.82 3.32 3.67
CA ALA A 55 -11.86 3.15 2.58
C ALA A 55 -12.38 3.65 1.22
N PRO A 56 -13.63 3.39 0.81
CA PRO A 56 -14.17 3.98 -0.43
C PRO A 56 -14.15 5.51 -0.45
N LYS A 57 -14.37 6.17 0.69
CA LYS A 57 -14.27 7.64 0.80
C LYS A 57 -12.84 8.13 0.63
N VAL A 58 -11.87 7.43 1.25
CA VAL A 58 -10.45 7.73 1.08
C VAL A 58 -10.05 7.58 -0.39
N ILE A 59 -10.41 6.47 -1.03
CA ILE A 59 -10.11 6.19 -2.44
C ILE A 59 -10.67 7.29 -3.34
N LYS A 60 -11.93 7.65 -3.18
CA LYS A 60 -12.58 8.73 -3.94
C LYS A 60 -11.86 10.06 -3.75
N GLY A 61 -11.43 10.35 -2.54
CA GLY A 61 -10.74 11.60 -2.21
C GLY A 61 -9.38 11.71 -2.88
N PHE A 62 -8.52 10.68 -2.73
CA PHE A 62 -7.17 10.77 -3.27
C PHE A 62 -7.13 10.64 -4.80
N LEU A 63 -8.04 9.94 -5.44
CA LEU A 63 -8.12 9.84 -6.91
C LEU A 63 -8.34 11.20 -7.59
N ASN A 64 -8.76 12.22 -6.86
CA ASN A 64 -8.91 13.59 -7.38
C ASN A 64 -7.67 14.46 -7.13
N LYS A 65 -6.65 13.97 -6.41
CA LYS A 65 -5.40 14.71 -6.21
C LYS A 65 -4.59 14.78 -7.50
N LYS A 66 -3.94 15.91 -7.72
CA LYS A 66 -3.08 16.13 -8.89
C LYS A 66 -1.66 15.60 -8.69
N ASP A 67 -1.23 15.53 -7.44
CA ASP A 67 0.12 15.10 -7.05
C ASP A 67 0.06 14.34 -5.72
N VAL A 68 0.35 13.06 -5.75
CA VAL A 68 0.39 12.20 -4.57
C VAL A 68 1.05 10.85 -4.87
N LEU A 69 1.85 10.38 -3.93
CA LEU A 69 2.28 8.99 -3.82
C LEU A 69 1.52 8.35 -2.65
N PHE A 70 0.58 7.47 -2.97
CA PHE A 70 -0.35 6.88 -2.01
C PHE A 70 0.02 5.44 -1.69
N PHE A 71 0.23 5.14 -0.41
CA PHE A 71 0.60 3.81 0.07
C PHE A 71 -0.59 3.10 0.72
N THR A 72 -0.80 1.84 0.36
CA THR A 72 -1.95 1.07 0.84
C THR A 72 -1.71 -0.44 0.80
N ASN A 73 -2.39 -1.18 1.68
CA ASN A 73 -2.56 -2.62 1.48
C ASN A 73 -3.38 -2.85 0.21
N THR A 74 -3.02 -3.89 -0.54
CA THR A 74 -3.66 -4.22 -1.82
C THR A 74 -5.15 -4.52 -1.66
N ASP A 75 -5.54 -5.15 -0.57
CA ASP A 75 -6.92 -5.59 -0.28
C ASP A 75 -7.93 -4.46 -0.04
N TYR A 76 -7.49 -3.22 0.15
CA TYR A 76 -8.41 -2.06 0.17
C TYR A 76 -8.95 -1.67 -1.20
N PHE A 77 -8.31 -2.11 -2.28
CA PHE A 77 -8.66 -1.78 -3.64
C PHE A 77 -9.31 -2.95 -4.36
N SER A 78 -10.45 -2.71 -5.01
CA SER A 78 -10.96 -3.59 -6.03
C SER A 78 -10.18 -3.42 -7.34
N LEU A 79 -10.30 -4.38 -8.24
CA LEU A 79 -9.72 -4.27 -9.58
C LEU A 79 -10.30 -3.05 -10.35
N ASP A 80 -11.59 -2.75 -10.15
CA ASP A 80 -12.23 -1.58 -10.75
C ASP A 80 -11.68 -0.27 -10.21
N ASP A 81 -11.38 -0.19 -8.90
CA ASP A 81 -10.74 1.00 -8.32
C ASP A 81 -9.37 1.26 -8.93
N LEU A 82 -8.58 0.21 -9.14
CA LEU A 82 -7.26 0.32 -9.77
C LEU A 82 -7.36 0.71 -11.25
N ARG A 83 -8.34 0.19 -11.98
CA ARG A 83 -8.61 0.62 -13.37
C ARG A 83 -8.99 2.10 -13.44
N LYS A 84 -9.92 2.53 -12.58
CA LYS A 84 -10.28 3.97 -12.48
C LYS A 84 -9.08 4.85 -12.11
N ALA A 85 -8.18 4.36 -11.27
CA ALA A 85 -6.95 5.06 -10.94
C ALA A 85 -6.05 5.22 -12.17
N LYS A 86 -5.88 4.17 -12.97
CA LYS A 86 -5.12 4.21 -14.23
C LYS A 86 -5.74 5.20 -15.23
N ASP A 87 -7.06 5.19 -15.39
CA ASP A 87 -7.77 6.14 -16.26
C ASP A 87 -7.56 7.60 -15.83
N LYS A 88 -7.31 7.83 -14.55
CA LYS A 88 -6.95 9.14 -14.00
C LYS A 88 -5.44 9.44 -14.03
N GLY A 89 -4.65 8.58 -14.65
CA GLY A 89 -3.20 8.77 -14.84
C GLY A 89 -2.32 8.32 -13.66
N PHE A 90 -2.85 7.52 -12.74
CA PHE A 90 -2.03 6.92 -11.69
C PHE A 90 -1.20 5.76 -12.22
N LYS A 91 0.04 5.65 -11.76
CA LYS A 91 0.87 4.46 -11.88
C LYS A 91 0.64 3.54 -10.70
N ILE A 92 0.47 2.25 -10.97
CA ILE A 92 0.27 1.23 -9.94
C ILE A 92 1.59 0.48 -9.74
N ILE A 93 2.15 0.61 -8.55
CA ILE A 93 3.43 0.05 -8.14
C ILE A 93 3.18 -1.02 -7.09
N GLN A 94 3.60 -2.26 -7.34
CA GLN A 94 3.40 -3.37 -6.41
C GLN A 94 4.70 -3.71 -5.69
N LEU A 95 4.69 -3.66 -4.36
CA LEU A 95 5.76 -4.22 -3.53
C LEU A 95 5.48 -5.69 -3.29
N GLU A 96 6.42 -6.55 -3.66
CA GLU A 96 6.30 -8.00 -3.54
C GLU A 96 7.31 -8.56 -2.53
N LEU A 97 6.83 -9.41 -1.64
CA LEU A 97 7.65 -10.10 -0.64
C LEU A 97 7.14 -11.54 -0.48
N GLY A 98 8.06 -12.50 -0.38
CA GLY A 98 7.74 -13.91 -0.24
C GLY A 98 7.08 -14.23 1.11
N LEU A 99 6.26 -15.30 1.15
CA LEU A 99 5.52 -15.72 2.34
C LEU A 99 6.44 -16.01 3.53
N ASP A 100 7.60 -16.64 3.30
CA ASP A 100 8.55 -16.98 4.37
C ASP A 100 9.07 -15.72 5.07
N GLU A 101 9.44 -14.70 4.30
CA GLU A 101 9.91 -13.43 4.87
C GLU A 101 8.76 -12.68 5.57
N LEU A 102 7.55 -12.71 5.02
CA LEU A 102 6.37 -12.12 5.67
C LEU A 102 6.06 -12.81 7.00
N ASN A 103 6.12 -14.13 7.06
CA ASN A 103 5.94 -14.89 8.30
C ASN A 103 7.01 -14.55 9.34
N LYS A 104 8.26 -14.39 8.92
CA LYS A 104 9.35 -13.98 9.79
C LYS A 104 9.14 -12.57 10.37
N ARG A 105 8.76 -11.62 9.55
CA ARG A 105 8.42 -10.25 9.98
C ARG A 105 7.22 -10.24 10.92
N ASN A 106 6.20 -11.03 10.63
CA ASN A 106 5.01 -11.16 11.48
C ASN A 106 5.38 -11.70 12.88
N LYS A 107 6.15 -12.78 12.96
CA LYS A 107 6.64 -13.33 14.24
C LYS A 107 7.42 -12.31 15.05
N ASN A 108 8.31 -11.56 14.42
CA ASN A 108 9.09 -10.52 15.08
C ASN A 108 8.21 -9.39 15.64
N ARG A 109 7.20 -8.95 14.88
CA ARG A 109 6.28 -7.88 15.34
C ARG A 109 5.39 -8.35 16.48
N VAL A 110 4.86 -9.56 16.42
CA VAL A 110 4.06 -10.14 17.50
C VAL A 110 4.89 -10.25 18.79
N LYS A 111 6.12 -10.79 18.69
CA LYS A 111 6.99 -11.02 19.83
C LYS A 111 7.55 -9.72 20.44
N ASN A 112 8.02 -8.79 19.62
CA ASN A 112 8.81 -7.63 20.07
C ASN A 112 8.00 -6.34 20.20
N GLU A 113 6.90 -6.20 19.48
CA GLU A 113 6.12 -4.97 19.38
C GLU A 113 4.65 -5.13 19.81
N GLY A 114 4.22 -6.35 20.15
CA GLY A 114 2.88 -6.62 20.64
C GLY A 114 1.75 -6.45 19.61
N TYR A 115 2.07 -6.50 18.32
CA TYR A 115 1.06 -6.47 17.26
C TYR A 115 0.28 -7.78 17.15
N ASP A 116 -0.90 -7.72 16.56
CA ASP A 116 -1.72 -8.89 16.27
C ASP A 116 -1.02 -9.84 15.30
N ASP A 117 -1.23 -11.15 15.48
CA ASP A 117 -0.73 -12.18 14.57
C ASP A 117 -1.54 -12.19 13.28
N LEU A 118 -0.88 -11.89 12.16
CA LEU A 118 -1.46 -11.85 10.82
C LEU A 118 -1.28 -13.15 10.04
N SER A 119 -0.63 -14.19 10.60
CA SER A 119 -0.22 -15.39 9.86
C SER A 119 -1.35 -16.04 9.05
N LYS A 120 -2.55 -16.12 9.61
CA LYS A 120 -3.73 -16.68 8.93
C LYS A 120 -4.24 -15.88 7.73
N TRP A 121 -3.82 -14.61 7.59
CA TRP A 121 -4.28 -13.73 6.51
C TRP A 121 -3.27 -13.56 5.37
N LEU A 122 -1.99 -13.81 5.62
CA LEU A 122 -0.90 -13.51 4.70
C LEU A 122 -1.01 -14.25 3.37
N GLU A 123 -1.39 -15.52 3.40
CA GLU A 123 -1.54 -16.33 2.19
C GLU A 123 -2.65 -15.81 1.28
N GLY A 124 -3.80 -15.47 1.87
CA GLY A 124 -4.92 -14.85 1.15
C GLY A 124 -4.57 -13.48 0.55
N MET A 125 -3.80 -12.67 1.28
CA MET A 125 -3.31 -11.38 0.78
C MET A 125 -2.39 -11.56 -0.42
N ILE A 126 -1.47 -12.52 -0.39
CA ILE A 126 -0.58 -12.85 -1.51
C ILE A 126 -1.37 -13.32 -2.73
N LEU A 127 -2.35 -14.19 -2.54
CA LEU A 127 -3.20 -14.68 -3.63
C LEU A 127 -3.98 -13.53 -4.29
N TYR A 128 -4.55 -12.64 -3.50
CA TYR A 128 -5.24 -11.46 -4.02
C TYR A 128 -4.30 -10.54 -4.80
N GLN A 129 -3.09 -10.31 -4.27
CA GLN A 129 -2.08 -9.51 -4.96
C GLN A 129 -1.65 -10.11 -6.29
N LYS A 130 -1.51 -11.44 -6.39
CA LYS A 130 -1.27 -12.14 -7.66
C LYS A 130 -2.41 -11.96 -8.65
N LYS A 131 -3.66 -12.03 -8.18
CA LYS A 131 -4.85 -11.76 -9.00
C LYS A 131 -4.81 -10.35 -9.60
N ILE A 132 -4.48 -9.33 -8.81
CA ILE A 132 -4.34 -7.95 -9.27
C ILE A 132 -3.23 -7.83 -10.32
N ARG A 133 -2.07 -8.43 -10.07
CA ARG A 133 -0.96 -8.46 -11.03
C ARG A 133 -1.36 -9.13 -12.35
N ASN A 134 -2.00 -10.30 -12.30
CA ASN A 134 -2.41 -11.05 -13.48
C ASN A 134 -3.49 -10.33 -14.31
N ALA A 135 -4.23 -9.40 -13.71
CA ALA A 135 -5.20 -8.58 -14.41
C ALA A 135 -4.57 -7.46 -15.26
N GLY A 136 -3.25 -7.29 -15.23
CA GLY A 136 -2.50 -6.36 -16.08
C GLY A 136 -2.60 -4.89 -15.69
N VAL A 137 -3.06 -4.57 -14.47
CA VAL A 137 -3.20 -3.18 -14.01
C VAL A 137 -1.92 -2.63 -13.34
N VAL A 138 -0.99 -3.49 -12.94
CA VAL A 138 0.26 -3.14 -12.28
C VAL A 138 1.27 -2.67 -13.33
N ASP A 139 1.85 -1.49 -13.14
CA ASP A 139 2.86 -0.92 -14.04
C ASP A 139 4.26 -1.46 -13.75
N ILE A 140 4.59 -1.70 -12.48
CA ILE A 140 5.87 -2.27 -12.06
C ILE A 140 5.71 -3.09 -10.77
N VAL A 141 6.50 -4.16 -10.66
CA VAL A 141 6.66 -4.95 -9.44
C VAL A 141 8.06 -4.72 -8.90
N ILE A 142 8.17 -4.36 -7.63
CA ILE A 142 9.43 -4.09 -6.94
C ILE A 142 9.64 -5.11 -5.84
N ASP A 143 10.83 -5.68 -5.76
CA ASP A 143 11.22 -6.59 -4.69
C ASP A 143 11.33 -5.83 -3.36
N ALA A 144 10.42 -6.13 -2.44
CA ALA A 144 10.36 -5.49 -1.13
C ALA A 144 11.43 -5.97 -0.13
N SER A 145 12.31 -6.90 -0.52
CA SER A 145 13.49 -7.30 0.25
C SER A 145 14.68 -6.36 0.05
N LEU A 146 14.64 -5.51 -0.97
CA LEU A 146 15.67 -4.50 -1.22
C LEU A 146 15.71 -3.44 -0.10
N SER A 147 16.81 -2.68 -0.05
CA SER A 147 16.92 -1.53 0.87
C SER A 147 15.84 -0.48 0.56
N VAL A 148 15.48 0.33 1.57
CA VAL A 148 14.48 1.39 1.40
C VAL A 148 14.91 2.43 0.36
N GLU A 149 16.20 2.73 0.28
CA GLU A 149 16.79 3.62 -0.71
C GLU A 149 16.56 3.06 -2.12
N ARG A 150 16.88 1.79 -2.32
CA ARG A 150 16.74 1.13 -3.62
C ARG A 150 15.28 1.05 -4.08
N ILE A 151 14.38 0.68 -3.17
CA ILE A 151 12.93 0.67 -3.45
C ILE A 151 12.48 2.08 -3.86
N SER A 152 12.95 3.10 -3.15
CA SER A 152 12.58 4.50 -3.43
C SER A 152 13.10 4.99 -4.77
N GLU A 153 14.32 4.61 -5.17
CA GLU A 153 14.88 4.89 -6.49
C GLU A 153 14.05 4.24 -7.60
N GLU A 154 13.66 2.97 -7.44
CA GLU A 154 12.85 2.26 -8.41
C GLU A 154 11.45 2.88 -8.56
N ILE A 155 10.81 3.28 -7.44
CA ILE A 155 9.53 4.02 -7.47
C ILE A 155 9.68 5.33 -8.24
N GLN A 156 10.70 6.14 -7.95
CA GLN A 156 10.93 7.40 -8.65
C GLN A 156 11.18 7.19 -10.13
N GLY A 157 11.92 6.14 -10.51
CA GLY A 157 12.21 5.78 -11.89
C GLY A 157 10.97 5.54 -12.76
N VAL A 158 9.85 5.16 -12.17
CA VAL A 158 8.56 4.98 -12.88
C VAL A 158 8.03 6.29 -13.46
N PHE A 159 8.40 7.44 -12.87
CA PHE A 159 7.87 8.76 -13.21
C PHE A 159 8.82 9.64 -14.05
N VAL A 160 10.05 9.17 -14.27
CA VAL A 160 11.10 9.96 -14.97
C VAL A 160 11.10 9.74 -16.49
N LYS A 161 10.20 8.93 -17.03
CA LYS A 161 10.12 8.63 -18.48
C LYS A 161 9.27 9.66 -19.23
#